data_4ad808f3dbcc4ad34cac0bb337d25012
#
_entry.id   4ad808f3dbcc4ad34cac0bb337d25012
#
_cell.length_a   1.000
_cell.length_b   1.000
_cell.length_c   1.000
_cell.angle_alpha   90.00
_cell.angle_beta   90.00
_cell.angle_gamma   90.00
#
_symmetry.space_group_name_H-M   'P 1'
#
loop_
_entity.id
_entity.type
_entity.pdbx_description
1 polymer ?
#
loop_
_entity_poly.entity_id
_entity_poly.type
_entity_poly.pdbx_seq_one_letter_code
_entity_poly.pdbx_strand_id
1 'polypeptide(L)'
;MLRELRIENLLLIERAELAPGQGLNVLTGETGAGKTVLAHSLDLLMGGKAKRGIVRPGAPEAWVEGVFDLPSGWEDDPLLAEALERLPAESGEIVLGRRVSAGGRTSAFLGGRAATAADLRLLGGRLIAFYGQHEHRRLTIASAQLAMVDGAGGEPQERRVGRYRKAYGEHRGACEELSDLLDRDRTRERDLDLHRFELDEIESAALQSGEREELESERERLRHAEDLRQAAAQATECLTGDGESDGARGTLARASQGLAGARGFDSGLDSLIDRVESLSLELEDAGADLARYRDGIEADPDRLTGLEERLEMIDRLERKHGGSVAAVLAHAEQCRSEIARLEHGENREQEVRELIRGLEVERSEAAAELSAGRREAAARLASEVTGDLEALAMAGAVLTIDLVEHDDGPGPNGAERAEFMLAPNPGMDAMPLRDTASGGELSRVMLALAGRDTGDRDRVLVFDEIDAGIGGNTAAAVGERLNEVAANRQVIAITHLAQVASRADHHFAIDKDSAAEPATAGVKALTGEDRIAEIRRMLGAGGESEAATSHARELVASRR
;
A
#
# COMPACT_ATOMS: atom_id res chain seq x y z
N MET A 1 5.82 -1.44 -31.83
CA MET A 1 6.98 -1.27 -32.76
C MET A 1 7.45 0.19 -32.71
N LEU A 2 8.75 0.47 -32.76
CA LEU A 2 9.30 1.84 -32.90
C LEU A 2 9.17 2.26 -34.37
N ARG A 3 8.37 3.29 -34.63
CA ARG A 3 8.17 3.82 -35.98
C ARG A 3 9.18 4.88 -36.34
N GLU A 4 9.50 5.76 -35.36
CA GLU A 4 10.40 6.87 -35.59
C GLU A 4 11.17 7.22 -34.32
N LEU A 5 12.44 7.53 -34.47
CA LEU A 5 13.30 8.08 -33.42
C LEU A 5 13.93 9.38 -33.94
N ARG A 6 13.65 10.49 -33.26
CA ARG A 6 14.21 11.81 -33.53
C ARG A 6 15.17 12.21 -32.43
N ILE A 7 16.31 12.69 -32.82
CA ILE A 7 17.38 13.12 -31.92
C ILE A 7 17.86 14.51 -32.34
N GLU A 8 17.89 15.46 -31.42
CA GLU A 8 18.40 16.80 -31.66
C GLU A 8 19.40 17.19 -30.57
N ASN A 9 20.53 17.75 -30.96
CA ASN A 9 21.59 18.29 -30.11
C ASN A 9 22.11 17.33 -29.02
N LEU A 10 22.20 16.04 -29.34
CA LEU A 10 22.68 15.02 -28.41
C LEU A 10 24.13 14.62 -28.79
N LEU A 11 25.08 14.88 -27.91
CA LEU A 11 26.51 14.60 -28.13
C LEU A 11 26.99 15.19 -29.47
N LEU A 12 27.34 14.34 -30.44
CA LEU A 12 27.81 14.75 -31.77
C LEU A 12 26.68 14.91 -32.79
N ILE A 13 25.47 14.42 -32.46
CA ILE A 13 24.33 14.52 -33.37
C ILE A 13 23.67 15.89 -33.19
N GLU A 14 23.64 16.68 -34.30
CA GLU A 14 22.86 17.90 -34.36
C GLU A 14 21.39 17.60 -34.60
N ARG A 15 21.11 16.80 -35.64
CA ARG A 15 19.79 16.29 -35.96
C ARG A 15 19.90 14.94 -36.63
N ALA A 16 19.13 13.96 -36.15
CA ALA A 16 19.00 12.67 -36.80
C ALA A 16 17.55 12.19 -36.69
N GLU A 17 17.11 11.57 -37.76
CA GLU A 17 15.81 10.88 -37.84
C GLU A 17 16.07 9.46 -38.31
N LEU A 18 15.54 8.49 -37.53
CA LEU A 18 15.64 7.08 -37.83
C LEU A 18 14.22 6.52 -37.89
N ALA A 19 13.86 5.88 -39.00
CA ALA A 19 12.58 5.18 -39.19
C ALA A 19 12.87 3.68 -39.37
N PRO A 20 13.00 2.91 -38.26
CA PRO A 20 13.28 1.49 -38.32
C PRO A 20 12.03 0.75 -38.81
N GLY A 21 12.25 -0.26 -39.63
CA GLY A 21 11.19 -1.13 -40.14
C GLY A 21 10.98 -2.37 -39.27
N GLN A 22 10.03 -3.20 -39.68
CA GLN A 22 9.88 -4.54 -39.12
C GLN A 22 11.10 -5.42 -39.49
N GLY A 23 11.46 -6.38 -38.64
CA GLY A 23 12.59 -7.26 -38.86
C GLY A 23 13.90 -6.71 -38.27
N LEU A 24 15.03 -7.10 -38.87
CA LEU A 24 16.36 -6.76 -38.39
C LEU A 24 16.82 -5.40 -38.95
N ASN A 25 16.91 -4.41 -38.08
CA ASN A 25 17.48 -3.10 -38.37
C ASN A 25 18.93 -3.08 -37.87
N VAL A 26 19.89 -2.77 -38.76
CA VAL A 26 21.28 -2.71 -38.38
C VAL A 26 21.80 -1.30 -38.52
N LEU A 27 22.54 -0.86 -37.51
CA LEU A 27 23.24 0.41 -37.50
C LEU A 27 24.75 0.16 -37.56
N THR A 28 25.38 0.74 -38.56
CA THR A 28 26.84 0.73 -38.74
C THR A 28 27.41 2.15 -38.65
N GLY A 29 28.72 2.31 -38.57
CA GLY A 29 29.40 3.59 -38.56
C GLY A 29 30.82 3.47 -38.02
N GLU A 30 31.64 4.48 -38.22
CA GLU A 30 33.00 4.54 -37.67
C GLU A 30 32.98 4.58 -36.13
N THR A 31 34.01 3.98 -35.51
CA THR A 31 34.09 3.73 -34.08
C THR A 31 33.90 4.97 -33.20
N GLY A 32 33.09 4.84 -32.17
CA GLY A 32 33.16 5.57 -30.89
C GLY A 32 32.03 6.56 -30.60
N ALA A 33 31.57 7.40 -31.53
CA ALA A 33 30.73 8.50 -31.09
C ALA A 33 29.25 8.44 -31.49
N GLY A 34 28.92 7.92 -32.67
CA GLY A 34 27.55 7.92 -33.18
C GLY A 34 26.69 6.75 -32.66
N LYS A 35 27.28 5.58 -32.52
CA LYS A 35 26.58 4.35 -32.05
C LYS A 35 26.14 4.50 -30.58
N THR A 36 27.03 5.00 -29.73
CA THR A 36 26.77 5.28 -28.31
C THR A 36 25.69 6.35 -28.13
N VAL A 37 25.56 7.30 -29.09
CA VAL A 37 24.50 8.32 -29.00
C VAL A 37 23.12 7.71 -29.15
N LEU A 38 22.94 6.75 -30.06
CA LEU A 38 21.66 6.07 -30.23
C LEU A 38 21.28 5.25 -28.98
N ALA A 39 22.25 4.51 -28.43
CA ALA A 39 22.05 3.78 -27.19
C ALA A 39 21.61 4.72 -26.05
N HIS A 40 22.28 5.86 -25.89
CA HIS A 40 21.90 6.86 -24.90
C HIS A 40 20.54 7.51 -25.18
N SER A 41 20.15 7.69 -26.46
CA SER A 41 18.84 8.24 -26.79
C SER A 41 17.71 7.31 -26.36
N LEU A 42 17.85 6.00 -26.58
CA LEU A 42 16.89 5.01 -26.15
C LEU A 42 16.85 4.87 -24.61
N ASP A 43 18.01 4.92 -23.93
CA ASP A 43 18.07 4.97 -22.46
C ASP A 43 17.31 6.18 -21.89
N LEU A 44 17.46 7.36 -22.50
CA LEU A 44 16.71 8.55 -22.10
C LEU A 44 15.18 8.36 -22.24
N LEU A 45 14.73 7.72 -23.31
CA LEU A 45 13.31 7.41 -23.53
C LEU A 45 12.78 6.38 -22.52
N MET A 46 13.63 5.47 -22.06
CA MET A 46 13.29 4.54 -20.97
C MET A 46 13.38 5.18 -19.57
N GLY A 47 13.54 6.52 -19.48
CA GLY A 47 13.60 7.24 -18.21
C GLY A 47 14.95 7.17 -17.50
N GLY A 48 16.02 6.82 -18.23
CA GLY A 48 17.39 6.80 -17.74
C GLY A 48 17.88 8.16 -17.27
N LYS A 49 18.99 8.17 -16.51
CA LYS A 49 19.60 9.41 -16.00
C LYS A 49 20.46 10.06 -17.08
N ALA A 50 20.20 11.34 -17.38
CA ALA A 50 21.05 12.10 -18.25
C ALA A 50 22.45 12.29 -17.62
N LYS A 51 23.49 11.92 -18.36
CA LYS A 51 24.89 12.16 -17.96
C LYS A 51 25.25 13.65 -18.20
N ARG A 52 26.12 14.18 -17.35
CA ARG A 52 26.67 15.54 -17.59
C ARG A 52 27.41 15.58 -18.93
N GLY A 53 27.19 16.65 -19.72
CA GLY A 53 27.84 16.80 -21.02
C GLY A 53 27.19 16.02 -22.17
N ILE A 54 25.97 15.47 -21.99
CA ILE A 54 25.23 14.78 -23.06
C ILE A 54 24.66 15.75 -24.09
N VAL A 55 24.43 17.03 -23.71
CA VAL A 55 24.00 18.10 -24.62
C VAL A 55 25.18 18.54 -25.47
N ARG A 56 24.96 18.71 -26.80
CA ARG A 56 25.95 19.16 -27.76
C ARG A 56 26.56 20.49 -27.31
N PRO A 57 27.89 20.65 -27.37
CA PRO A 57 28.53 21.93 -27.05
C PRO A 57 27.96 23.08 -27.88
N GLY A 58 27.55 24.16 -27.20
CA GLY A 58 26.93 25.32 -27.82
C GLY A 58 25.41 25.27 -27.96
N ALA A 59 24.77 24.11 -27.76
CA ALA A 59 23.32 24.00 -27.77
C ALA A 59 22.73 24.27 -26.38
N PRO A 60 21.55 24.91 -26.27
CA PRO A 60 20.89 25.16 -25.00
C PRO A 60 20.29 23.87 -24.38
N GLU A 61 19.87 22.95 -25.22
CA GLU A 61 19.22 21.69 -24.81
C GLU A 61 19.36 20.60 -25.87
N ALA A 62 19.20 19.36 -25.45
CA ALA A 62 19.03 18.19 -26.32
C ALA A 62 17.60 17.68 -26.23
N TRP A 63 17.07 17.15 -27.34
CA TRP A 63 15.77 16.55 -27.46
C TRP A 63 15.87 15.14 -28.03
N VAL A 64 15.15 14.21 -27.42
CA VAL A 64 14.97 12.86 -27.97
C VAL A 64 13.48 12.54 -27.94
N GLU A 65 12.96 12.03 -29.04
CA GLU A 65 11.57 11.63 -29.20
C GLU A 65 11.48 10.28 -29.92
N GLY A 66 10.65 9.39 -29.40
CA GLY A 66 10.35 8.09 -30.01
C GLY A 66 8.87 7.92 -30.20
N VAL A 67 8.47 7.53 -31.39
CA VAL A 67 7.07 7.21 -31.75
C VAL A 67 6.93 5.70 -31.85
N PHE A 68 6.02 5.13 -31.08
CA PHE A 68 5.76 3.70 -31.00
C PHE A 68 4.31 3.40 -31.33
N ASP A 69 4.05 2.23 -31.92
CA ASP A 69 2.70 1.69 -31.99
C ASP A 69 2.18 1.40 -30.58
N LEU A 70 0.91 1.65 -30.32
CA LEU A 70 0.26 1.23 -29.08
C LEU A 70 0.02 -0.28 -29.15
N PRO A 71 0.60 -1.10 -28.25
CA PRO A 71 0.38 -2.53 -28.23
C PRO A 71 -1.06 -2.89 -27.85
N SER A 72 -1.59 -3.95 -28.45
CA SER A 72 -2.94 -4.42 -28.17
C SER A 72 -3.10 -4.87 -26.71
N GLY A 73 -4.21 -4.52 -26.08
CA GLY A 73 -4.52 -4.90 -24.69
C GLY A 73 -3.87 -4.02 -23.61
N TRP A 74 -3.09 -3.00 -23.98
CA TRP A 74 -2.54 -2.06 -23.00
C TRP A 74 -3.62 -1.16 -22.40
N GLU A 75 -4.69 -0.91 -23.13
CA GLU A 75 -5.84 -0.12 -22.67
C GLU A 75 -6.55 -0.78 -21.47
N ASP A 76 -6.47 -2.10 -21.36
CA ASP A 76 -7.10 -2.89 -20.30
C ASP A 76 -6.16 -3.14 -19.10
N ASP A 77 -4.89 -2.69 -19.15
CA ASP A 77 -3.92 -2.89 -18.08
C ASP A 77 -4.05 -1.80 -16.99
N PRO A 78 -4.53 -2.14 -15.78
CA PRO A 78 -4.71 -1.16 -14.71
C PRO A 78 -3.43 -0.42 -14.32
N LEU A 79 -2.25 -1.04 -14.52
CA LEU A 79 -0.96 -0.43 -14.20
C LEU A 79 -0.57 0.68 -15.19
N LEU A 80 -1.15 0.66 -16.39
CA LEU A 80 -0.89 1.63 -17.44
C LEU A 80 -1.97 2.72 -17.53
N ALA A 81 -3.14 2.50 -16.92
CA ALA A 81 -4.31 3.37 -17.05
C ALA A 81 -3.98 4.85 -16.81
N GLU A 82 -3.34 5.19 -15.69
CA GLU A 82 -2.99 6.57 -15.36
C GLU A 82 -2.02 7.21 -16.39
N ALA A 83 -1.07 6.42 -16.90
CA ALA A 83 -0.12 6.90 -17.91
C ALA A 83 -0.79 7.07 -19.27
N LEU A 84 -1.67 6.14 -19.67
CA LEU A 84 -2.37 6.16 -20.94
C LEU A 84 -3.44 7.25 -21.04
N GLU A 85 -4.08 7.64 -19.92
CA GLU A 85 -4.99 8.80 -19.86
C GLU A 85 -4.34 10.13 -20.33
N ARG A 86 -3.02 10.22 -20.29
CA ARG A 86 -2.27 11.39 -20.74
C ARG A 86 -2.07 11.43 -22.25
N LEU A 87 -2.30 10.31 -22.95
CA LEU A 87 -2.26 10.26 -24.40
C LEU A 87 -3.49 10.96 -25.00
N PRO A 88 -3.38 11.50 -26.24
CA PRO A 88 -4.55 11.96 -26.97
C PRO A 88 -5.53 10.82 -27.19
N ALA A 89 -6.83 11.09 -27.01
CA ALA A 89 -7.88 10.13 -27.30
C ALA A 89 -7.77 9.66 -28.77
N GLU A 90 -7.89 8.33 -29.00
CA GLU A 90 -7.82 7.69 -30.33
C GLU A 90 -6.42 7.70 -30.99
N SER A 91 -5.32 8.02 -30.28
CA SER A 91 -3.99 7.85 -30.86
C SER A 91 -3.59 6.37 -30.82
N GLY A 92 -3.48 5.71 -31.97
CA GLY A 92 -2.89 4.36 -32.07
C GLY A 92 -1.36 4.36 -31.85
N GLU A 93 -0.81 5.43 -31.31
CA GLU A 93 0.62 5.66 -31.14
C GLU A 93 0.95 6.22 -29.77
N ILE A 94 2.09 5.80 -29.24
CA ILE A 94 2.69 6.32 -28.01
C ILE A 94 3.92 7.16 -28.37
N VAL A 95 3.89 8.44 -28.03
CA VAL A 95 5.03 9.35 -28.25
C VAL A 95 5.72 9.59 -26.91
N LEU A 96 6.95 9.08 -26.77
CA LEU A 96 7.83 9.32 -25.62
C LEU A 96 8.82 10.42 -25.95
N GLY A 97 8.93 11.45 -25.10
CA GLY A 97 9.85 12.56 -25.29
C GLY A 97 10.74 12.80 -24.06
N ARG A 98 12.00 13.17 -24.31
CA ARG A 98 12.95 13.54 -23.27
C ARG A 98 13.72 14.79 -23.65
N ARG A 99 13.72 15.79 -22.78
CA ARG A 99 14.50 17.01 -22.93
C ARG A 99 15.57 17.09 -21.85
N VAL A 100 16.78 17.44 -22.25
CA VAL A 100 17.92 17.64 -21.36
C VAL A 100 18.50 19.02 -21.61
N SER A 101 18.47 19.92 -20.63
CA SER A 101 19.09 21.23 -20.72
C SER A 101 20.61 21.17 -20.54
N ALA A 102 21.36 22.14 -21.06
CA ALA A 102 22.81 22.26 -20.87
C ALA A 102 23.20 22.27 -19.37
N GLY A 103 22.32 22.76 -18.48
CA GLY A 103 22.49 22.74 -17.03
C GLY A 103 22.20 21.39 -16.37
N GLY A 104 21.86 20.35 -17.15
CA GLY A 104 21.59 18.99 -16.64
C GLY A 104 20.19 18.77 -16.11
N ARG A 105 19.28 19.74 -16.20
CA ARG A 105 17.85 19.53 -15.87
C ARG A 105 17.20 18.69 -16.96
N THR A 106 16.35 17.73 -16.54
CA THR A 106 15.64 16.86 -17.47
C THR A 106 14.13 17.02 -17.34
N SER A 107 13.42 16.97 -18.46
CA SER A 107 11.97 16.95 -18.52
C SER A 107 11.52 15.75 -19.37
N ALA A 108 10.44 15.11 -18.96
CA ALA A 108 9.84 13.98 -19.66
C ALA A 108 8.50 14.39 -20.27
N PHE A 109 8.14 13.79 -21.40
CA PHE A 109 6.91 14.06 -22.13
C PHE A 109 6.28 12.76 -22.62
N LEU A 110 4.94 12.73 -22.58
CA LEU A 110 4.12 11.63 -23.09
C LEU A 110 2.99 12.23 -23.95
N GLY A 111 2.96 11.88 -25.25
CA GLY A 111 1.99 12.47 -26.17
C GLY A 111 2.06 14.01 -26.26
N GLY A 112 3.25 14.59 -26.10
CA GLY A 112 3.46 16.03 -26.08
C GLY A 112 3.12 16.72 -24.76
N ARG A 113 2.57 16.02 -23.77
CA ARG A 113 2.25 16.55 -22.44
C ARG A 113 3.37 16.26 -21.44
N ALA A 114 3.52 17.10 -20.42
CA ALA A 114 4.50 16.86 -19.37
C ALA A 114 4.21 15.56 -18.63
N ALA A 115 5.25 14.74 -18.45
CA ALA A 115 5.20 13.46 -17.78
C ALA A 115 6.34 13.34 -16.75
N THR A 116 6.37 12.26 -15.99
CA THR A 116 7.44 11.96 -15.04
C THR A 116 8.46 11.00 -15.65
N ALA A 117 9.66 10.94 -15.07
CA ALA A 117 10.63 9.90 -15.44
C ALA A 117 10.16 8.48 -15.03
N ALA A 118 9.21 8.38 -14.11
CA ALA A 118 8.58 7.12 -13.74
C ALA A 118 7.65 6.61 -14.84
N ASP A 119 6.86 7.52 -15.45
CA ASP A 119 5.98 7.18 -16.59
C ASP A 119 6.82 6.67 -17.77
N LEU A 120 7.94 7.34 -18.09
CA LEU A 120 8.84 6.87 -19.15
C LEU A 120 9.46 5.51 -18.81
N ARG A 121 9.82 5.26 -17.54
CA ARG A 121 10.33 3.92 -17.15
C ARG A 121 9.30 2.85 -17.28
N LEU A 122 8.07 3.14 -16.90
CA LEU A 122 6.95 2.20 -16.99
C LEU A 122 6.66 1.83 -18.46
N LEU A 123 6.39 2.83 -19.29
CA LEU A 123 6.04 2.63 -20.70
C LEU A 123 7.24 2.23 -21.55
N GLY A 124 8.32 2.99 -21.49
CA GLY A 124 9.54 2.72 -22.26
C GLY A 124 10.17 1.37 -21.91
N GLY A 125 10.16 1.00 -20.63
CA GLY A 125 10.62 -0.31 -20.19
C GLY A 125 9.78 -1.47 -20.70
N ARG A 126 8.51 -1.29 -21.06
CA ARG A 126 7.67 -2.30 -21.73
C ARG A 126 7.80 -2.26 -23.25
N LEU A 127 8.04 -1.08 -23.85
CA LEU A 127 8.20 -0.89 -25.30
C LEU A 127 9.58 -1.31 -25.83
N ILE A 128 10.64 -1.12 -25.04
CA ILE A 128 12.02 -1.36 -25.44
C ILE A 128 12.68 -2.36 -24.48
N ALA A 129 13.38 -3.34 -25.03
CA ALA A 129 14.34 -4.16 -24.31
C ALA A 129 15.74 -3.85 -24.82
N PHE A 130 16.55 -3.18 -24.03
CA PHE A 130 17.92 -2.82 -24.38
C PHE A 130 18.93 -3.81 -23.79
N TYR A 131 19.82 -4.33 -24.63
CA TYR A 131 20.86 -5.30 -24.28
C TYR A 131 22.24 -4.71 -24.67
N GLY A 132 23.00 -4.15 -23.72
CA GLY A 132 24.29 -3.51 -23.96
C GLY A 132 25.03 -3.19 -22.66
N GLN A 133 26.28 -2.67 -22.75
CA GLN A 133 27.21 -2.47 -21.61
C GLN A 133 26.65 -1.70 -20.41
N HIS A 134 25.60 -0.92 -20.57
CA HIS A 134 25.12 -0.01 -19.54
C HIS A 134 23.74 -0.36 -18.98
N GLU A 135 23.07 -1.39 -19.50
CA GLU A 135 21.67 -1.68 -19.15
C GLU A 135 21.32 -3.17 -18.97
N HIS A 136 22.20 -3.94 -18.37
CA HIS A 136 21.88 -5.31 -17.94
C HIS A 136 20.81 -5.38 -16.83
N ARG A 137 20.25 -4.22 -16.44
CA ARG A 137 19.37 -4.10 -15.27
C ARG A 137 18.16 -4.99 -15.28
N ARG A 138 17.64 -5.39 -16.44
CA ARG A 138 16.41 -6.19 -16.48
C ARG A 138 16.63 -7.65 -16.09
N LEU A 139 17.74 -8.25 -16.53
CA LEU A 139 18.06 -9.61 -16.10
C LEU A 139 18.77 -9.70 -14.76
N THR A 140 19.13 -8.57 -14.19
CA THR A 140 19.55 -8.55 -12.78
C THR A 140 18.36 -8.43 -11.82
N ILE A 141 17.14 -8.22 -12.35
CA ILE A 141 15.91 -8.14 -11.56
C ILE A 141 15.26 -9.53 -11.53
N ALA A 142 15.19 -10.12 -10.34
CA ALA A 142 14.64 -11.46 -10.13
C ALA A 142 13.21 -11.66 -10.70
N SER A 143 12.37 -10.61 -10.66
CA SER A 143 11.03 -10.68 -11.23
C SER A 143 11.02 -10.80 -12.76
N ALA A 144 11.98 -10.22 -13.46
CA ALA A 144 12.11 -10.35 -14.91
C ALA A 144 12.64 -11.73 -15.31
N GLN A 145 13.58 -12.28 -14.53
CA GLN A 145 14.07 -13.65 -14.72
C GLN A 145 12.94 -14.66 -14.49
N LEU A 146 12.13 -14.47 -13.45
CA LEU A 146 10.99 -15.32 -13.17
C LEU A 146 9.94 -15.25 -14.30
N ALA A 147 9.67 -14.06 -14.83
CA ALA A 147 8.76 -13.86 -15.95
C ALA A 147 9.25 -14.59 -17.23
N MET A 148 10.57 -14.64 -17.47
CA MET A 148 11.13 -15.42 -18.57
C MET A 148 10.91 -16.92 -18.38
N VAL A 149 11.09 -17.46 -17.17
CA VAL A 149 10.80 -18.85 -16.87
C VAL A 149 9.31 -19.15 -17.08
N ASP A 150 8.43 -18.29 -16.57
CA ASP A 150 6.99 -18.45 -16.75
C ASP A 150 6.60 -18.38 -18.24
N GLY A 151 7.17 -17.45 -19.02
CA GLY A 151 6.98 -17.34 -20.46
C GLY A 151 7.47 -18.58 -21.23
N ALA A 152 8.61 -19.12 -20.88
CA ALA A 152 9.14 -20.36 -21.47
C ALA A 152 8.25 -21.59 -21.20
N GLY A 153 7.43 -21.53 -20.13
CA GLY A 153 6.41 -22.55 -19.84
C GLY A 153 5.19 -22.50 -20.74
N GLY A 154 5.02 -21.40 -21.47
CA GLY A 154 3.90 -21.18 -22.41
C GLY A 154 2.53 -21.12 -21.74
N GLU A 155 1.47 -21.25 -22.53
CA GLU A 155 0.08 -21.14 -22.09
C GLU A 155 -0.30 -22.02 -20.85
N PRO A 156 0.21 -23.26 -20.68
CA PRO A 156 -0.05 -24.02 -19.46
C PRO A 156 0.49 -23.33 -18.21
N GLN A 157 1.66 -22.71 -18.31
CA GLN A 157 2.29 -22.02 -17.18
C GLN A 157 1.58 -20.71 -16.88
N GLU A 158 1.16 -19.97 -17.88
CA GLU A 158 0.35 -18.76 -17.70
C GLU A 158 -0.95 -19.05 -16.94
N ARG A 159 -1.61 -20.17 -17.25
CA ARG A 159 -2.80 -20.63 -16.50
C ARG A 159 -2.47 -20.93 -15.03
N ARG A 160 -1.31 -21.57 -14.75
CA ARG A 160 -0.87 -21.84 -13.37
C ARG A 160 -0.59 -20.55 -12.60
N VAL A 161 0.09 -19.58 -13.23
CA VAL A 161 0.31 -18.24 -12.66
C VAL A 161 -1.01 -17.54 -12.35
N GLY A 162 -1.96 -17.57 -13.29
CA GLY A 162 -3.29 -16.99 -13.10
C GLY A 162 -4.07 -17.62 -11.94
N ARG A 163 -4.07 -18.97 -11.88
CA ARG A 163 -4.71 -19.73 -10.79
C ARG A 163 -4.11 -19.38 -9.43
N TYR A 164 -2.78 -19.34 -9.36
CA TYR A 164 -2.09 -18.99 -8.11
C TYR A 164 -2.38 -17.55 -7.67
N ARG A 165 -2.31 -16.58 -8.58
CA ARG A 165 -2.62 -15.17 -8.26
C ARG A 165 -4.03 -14.98 -7.75
N LYS A 166 -4.99 -15.70 -8.34
CA LYS A 166 -6.37 -15.69 -7.88
C LYS A 166 -6.49 -16.23 -6.46
N ALA A 167 -5.97 -17.43 -6.20
CA ALA A 167 -6.01 -18.06 -4.87
C ALA A 167 -5.28 -17.24 -3.81
N TYR A 168 -4.14 -16.62 -4.16
CA TYR A 168 -3.40 -15.71 -3.29
C TYR A 168 -4.21 -14.45 -2.94
N GLY A 169 -4.86 -13.84 -3.94
CA GLY A 169 -5.70 -12.65 -3.75
C GLY A 169 -6.91 -12.91 -2.87
N GLU A 170 -7.61 -14.03 -3.11
CA GLU A 170 -8.78 -14.46 -2.31
C GLU A 170 -8.39 -14.76 -0.85
N HIS A 171 -7.30 -15.49 -0.65
CA HIS A 171 -6.77 -15.77 0.68
C HIS A 171 -6.38 -14.49 1.42
N ARG A 172 -5.66 -13.58 0.76
CA ARG A 172 -5.26 -12.30 1.34
C ARG A 172 -6.48 -11.45 1.71
N GLY A 173 -7.48 -11.35 0.83
CA GLY A 173 -8.72 -10.61 1.09
C GLY A 173 -9.47 -11.16 2.30
N ALA A 174 -9.56 -12.49 2.44
CA ALA A 174 -10.18 -13.12 3.61
C ALA A 174 -9.39 -12.87 4.91
N CYS A 175 -8.05 -12.84 4.85
CA CYS A 175 -7.20 -12.48 6.00
C CYS A 175 -7.38 -11.01 6.40
N GLU A 176 -7.50 -10.08 5.45
CA GLU A 176 -7.78 -8.66 5.70
C GLU A 176 -9.18 -8.51 6.33
N GLU A 177 -10.21 -9.21 5.81
CA GLU A 177 -11.55 -9.25 6.41
C GLU A 177 -11.52 -9.76 7.86
N LEU A 178 -10.78 -10.84 8.14
CA LEU A 178 -10.65 -11.36 9.51
C LEU A 178 -9.96 -10.34 10.43
N SER A 179 -8.92 -9.66 9.96
CA SER A 179 -8.24 -8.61 10.73
C SER A 179 -9.19 -7.48 11.11
N ASP A 180 -9.99 -7.02 10.14
CA ASP A 180 -10.99 -5.98 10.37
C ASP A 180 -12.08 -6.43 11.36
N LEU A 181 -12.50 -7.70 11.28
CA LEU A 181 -13.46 -8.27 12.24
C LEU A 181 -12.88 -8.34 13.65
N LEU A 182 -11.62 -8.77 13.81
CA LEU A 182 -10.95 -8.85 15.12
C LEU A 182 -10.71 -7.47 15.75
N ASP A 183 -10.40 -6.45 14.95
CA ASP A 183 -10.25 -5.09 15.45
C ASP A 183 -11.59 -4.50 15.89
N ARG A 184 -12.68 -4.81 15.18
CA ARG A 184 -14.05 -4.46 15.59
C ARG A 184 -14.47 -5.25 16.83
N ASP A 185 -14.03 -6.49 16.96
CA ASP A 185 -14.39 -7.38 18.07
C ASP A 185 -13.78 -6.91 19.40
N ARG A 186 -12.55 -6.40 19.39
CA ARG A 186 -11.94 -5.77 20.58
C ARG A 186 -12.73 -4.55 21.09
N THR A 187 -13.28 -3.77 20.17
CA THR A 187 -14.15 -2.64 20.50
C THR A 187 -15.50 -3.14 20.99
N ARG A 188 -16.05 -4.16 20.31
CA ARG A 188 -17.31 -4.81 20.65
C ARG A 188 -17.30 -5.44 22.05
N GLU A 189 -16.24 -6.16 22.41
CA GLU A 189 -16.12 -6.81 23.72
C GLU A 189 -16.12 -5.77 24.86
N ARG A 190 -15.40 -4.65 24.65
CA ARG A 190 -15.41 -3.52 25.58
C ARG A 190 -16.78 -2.85 25.69
N ASP A 191 -17.46 -2.66 24.58
CA ASP A 191 -18.79 -2.06 24.53
C ASP A 191 -19.83 -3.00 25.16
N LEU A 192 -19.73 -4.32 24.94
CA LEU A 192 -20.56 -5.32 25.60
C LEU A 192 -20.39 -5.32 27.11
N ASP A 193 -19.17 -5.29 27.61
CA ASP A 193 -18.88 -5.24 29.02
C ASP A 193 -19.41 -3.96 29.66
N LEU A 194 -19.27 -2.81 28.98
CA LEU A 194 -19.83 -1.55 29.43
C LEU A 194 -21.36 -1.60 29.52
N HIS A 195 -22.02 -2.01 28.44
CA HIS A 195 -23.49 -2.06 28.43
C HIS A 195 -24.06 -3.09 29.40
N ARG A 196 -23.39 -4.23 29.59
CA ARG A 196 -23.77 -5.23 30.60
C ARG A 196 -23.60 -4.67 32.02
N PHE A 197 -22.52 -3.98 32.30
CA PHE A 197 -22.30 -3.34 33.60
C PHE A 197 -23.33 -2.26 33.88
N GLU A 198 -23.63 -1.37 32.92
CA GLU A 198 -24.64 -0.32 33.09
C GLU A 198 -26.05 -0.91 33.27
N LEU A 199 -26.39 -1.95 32.51
CA LEU A 199 -27.67 -2.63 32.63
C LEU A 199 -27.83 -3.31 34.01
N ASP A 200 -26.81 -4.02 34.47
CA ASP A 200 -26.82 -4.71 35.76
C ASP A 200 -26.97 -3.72 36.94
N GLU A 201 -26.28 -2.58 36.86
CA GLU A 201 -26.38 -1.49 37.85
C GLU A 201 -27.82 -0.93 37.91
N ILE A 202 -28.47 -0.70 36.77
CA ILE A 202 -29.84 -0.17 36.71
C ILE A 202 -30.85 -1.21 37.13
N GLU A 203 -30.71 -2.47 36.66
CA GLU A 203 -31.63 -3.58 37.01
C GLU A 203 -31.55 -3.93 38.49
N SER A 204 -30.35 -3.97 39.07
CA SER A 204 -30.12 -4.22 40.50
C SER A 204 -30.78 -3.14 41.37
N ALA A 205 -30.91 -1.92 40.89
CA ALA A 205 -31.60 -0.86 41.59
C ALA A 205 -33.12 -1.00 41.59
N ALA A 206 -33.68 -1.82 40.69
CA ALA A 206 -35.11 -2.14 40.58
C ALA A 206 -36.02 -0.89 40.63
N LEU A 207 -35.67 0.14 39.84
CA LEU A 207 -36.39 1.41 39.78
C LEU A 207 -37.83 1.24 39.22
N GLN A 208 -38.77 1.97 39.79
CA GLN A 208 -40.15 2.05 39.30
C GLN A 208 -40.49 3.44 38.79
N SER A 209 -41.35 3.48 37.76
CA SER A 209 -41.83 4.78 37.23
C SER A 209 -42.67 5.49 38.31
N GLY A 210 -42.37 6.76 38.59
CA GLY A 210 -43.02 7.56 39.61
C GLY A 210 -42.54 7.36 41.04
N GLU A 211 -41.57 6.44 41.26
CA GLU A 211 -41.04 6.13 42.59
C GLU A 211 -40.43 7.34 43.27
N ARG A 212 -39.74 8.17 42.53
CA ARG A 212 -39.09 9.37 43.07
C ARG A 212 -40.08 10.35 43.68
N GLU A 213 -41.15 10.65 42.96
CA GLU A 213 -42.19 11.61 43.36
C GLU A 213 -42.94 11.10 44.63
N GLU A 214 -43.16 9.78 44.69
CA GLU A 214 -43.78 9.14 45.86
C GLU A 214 -42.89 9.26 47.10
N LEU A 215 -41.58 8.90 46.94
CA LEU A 215 -40.60 8.97 48.02
C LEU A 215 -40.34 10.39 48.50
N GLU A 216 -40.28 11.37 47.61
CA GLU A 216 -40.15 12.80 47.94
C GLU A 216 -41.32 13.32 48.76
N SER A 217 -42.55 12.96 48.36
CA SER A 217 -43.75 13.31 49.07
C SER A 217 -43.81 12.68 50.48
N GLU A 218 -43.43 11.40 50.58
CA GLU A 218 -43.34 10.68 51.89
C GLU A 218 -42.25 11.27 52.77
N ARG A 219 -41.08 11.61 52.22
CA ARG A 219 -39.98 12.26 52.95
C ARG A 219 -40.39 13.61 53.51
N GLU A 220 -41.09 14.43 52.76
CA GLU A 220 -41.58 15.75 53.20
C GLU A 220 -42.53 15.62 54.36
N ARG A 221 -43.48 14.66 54.30
CA ARG A 221 -44.39 14.38 55.41
C ARG A 221 -43.69 13.95 56.68
N LEU A 222 -42.72 13.02 56.58
CA LEU A 222 -41.99 12.50 57.72
C LEU A 222 -41.05 13.56 58.33
N ARG A 223 -40.41 14.42 57.53
CA ARG A 223 -39.58 15.54 58.01
C ARG A 223 -40.43 16.54 58.81
N HIS A 224 -41.58 16.89 58.30
CA HIS A 224 -42.50 17.77 59.04
C HIS A 224 -42.93 17.14 60.37
N ALA A 225 -43.24 15.83 60.39
CA ALA A 225 -43.56 15.13 61.61
C ALA A 225 -42.39 15.13 62.60
N GLU A 226 -41.18 14.89 62.16
CA GLU A 226 -39.96 14.92 63.00
C GLU A 226 -39.65 16.30 63.54
N ASP A 227 -39.74 17.35 62.68
CA ASP A 227 -39.55 18.76 63.11
C ASP A 227 -40.55 19.14 64.21
N LEU A 228 -41.84 18.78 64.04
CA LEU A 228 -42.91 19.02 65.02
C LEU A 228 -42.61 18.26 66.34
N ARG A 229 -42.21 16.98 66.26
CA ARG A 229 -41.85 16.15 67.40
C ARG A 229 -40.66 16.74 68.15
N GLN A 230 -39.65 17.18 67.43
CA GLN A 230 -38.44 17.79 68.04
C GLN A 230 -38.77 19.15 68.72
N ALA A 231 -39.57 20.01 68.06
CA ALA A 231 -40.00 21.24 68.62
C ALA A 231 -40.83 21.06 69.91
N ALA A 232 -41.79 20.10 69.88
CA ALA A 232 -42.58 19.72 71.07
C ALA A 232 -41.72 19.18 72.21
N ALA A 233 -40.73 18.31 71.85
CA ALA A 233 -39.79 17.75 72.83
C ALA A 233 -38.97 18.84 73.50
N GLN A 234 -38.39 19.74 72.71
CA GLN A 234 -37.57 20.85 73.20
C GLN A 234 -38.42 21.81 74.09
N ALA A 235 -39.61 22.12 73.66
CA ALA A 235 -40.55 22.94 74.45
C ALA A 235 -40.90 22.26 75.78
N THR A 236 -41.23 20.96 75.74
CA THR A 236 -41.50 20.14 76.94
C THR A 236 -40.31 20.20 77.91
N GLU A 237 -39.11 19.94 77.44
CA GLU A 237 -37.85 19.98 78.20
C GLU A 237 -37.64 21.36 78.88
N CYS A 238 -37.80 22.42 78.13
CA CYS A 238 -37.69 23.79 78.67
C CYS A 238 -38.69 24.04 79.79
N LEU A 239 -39.92 23.48 79.69
CA LEU A 239 -40.97 23.68 80.71
C LEU A 239 -40.78 22.79 81.92
N THR A 240 -40.53 21.47 81.69
CA THR A 240 -40.47 20.44 82.79
C THR A 240 -39.09 20.19 83.30
N GLY A 241 -38.00 20.49 82.59
CA GLY A 241 -36.64 20.11 82.87
C GLY A 241 -36.28 18.74 82.26
N ASP A 242 -34.94 18.42 82.24
CA ASP A 242 -34.37 17.19 81.69
C ASP A 242 -33.73 16.27 82.81
N GLY A 243 -33.93 16.60 84.05
CA GLY A 243 -33.29 15.91 85.20
C GLY A 243 -32.00 16.52 85.65
N GLU A 244 -31.25 17.26 84.81
CA GLU A 244 -30.08 18.08 85.21
C GLU A 244 -30.47 19.56 85.41
N SER A 245 -31.46 20.02 84.72
CA SER A 245 -32.05 21.37 84.86
C SER A 245 -33.48 21.30 85.39
N ASP A 246 -33.85 22.21 86.29
CA ASP A 246 -35.21 22.26 86.88
C ASP A 246 -36.31 22.74 85.93
N GLY A 247 -36.00 23.20 84.79
CA GLY A 247 -36.94 23.82 83.87
C GLY A 247 -37.67 25.01 84.43
N ALA A 248 -38.60 25.54 83.66
CA ALA A 248 -39.44 26.68 84.15
C ALA A 248 -40.31 26.27 85.33
N ARG A 249 -40.84 25.04 85.37
CA ARG A 249 -41.65 24.50 86.45
C ARG A 249 -40.89 24.45 87.78
N GLY A 250 -39.67 23.91 87.75
CA GLY A 250 -38.82 23.81 88.93
C GLY A 250 -38.40 25.17 89.45
N THR A 251 -38.13 26.14 88.54
CA THR A 251 -37.83 27.51 88.89
C THR A 251 -39.00 28.20 89.55
N LEU A 252 -40.23 28.04 89.02
CA LEU A 252 -41.45 28.54 89.65
C LEU A 252 -41.76 27.91 91.01
N ALA A 253 -41.57 26.57 91.11
CA ALA A 253 -41.76 25.84 92.38
C ALA A 253 -40.83 26.40 93.51
N ARG A 254 -39.55 26.69 93.17
CA ARG A 254 -38.62 27.33 94.11
C ARG A 254 -39.09 28.72 94.47
N ALA A 255 -39.58 29.52 93.57
CA ALA A 255 -40.13 30.85 93.85
C ALA A 255 -41.37 30.78 94.73
N SER A 256 -42.31 29.82 94.45
CA SER A 256 -43.47 29.59 95.30
C SER A 256 -43.11 29.12 96.68
N GLN A 257 -42.11 28.23 96.84
CA GLN A 257 -41.62 27.79 98.17
C GLN A 257 -40.99 28.93 98.93
N GLY A 258 -40.22 29.79 98.30
CA GLY A 258 -39.62 30.96 98.92
C GLY A 258 -40.63 31.99 99.44
N LEU A 259 -41.76 32.10 98.74
CA LEU A 259 -42.86 33.00 99.06
C LEU A 259 -43.84 32.41 100.08
N ALA A 260 -43.97 31.12 100.21
CA ALA A 260 -44.90 30.44 101.11
C ALA A 260 -44.81 30.86 102.56
N GLY A 261 -43.61 31.18 103.11
CA GLY A 261 -43.39 31.66 104.48
C GLY A 261 -43.89 33.09 104.76
N ALA A 262 -44.20 33.81 103.68
CA ALA A 262 -44.70 35.19 103.76
C ALA A 262 -46.19 35.33 103.56
N ARG A 263 -46.91 34.25 103.38
CA ARG A 263 -48.37 34.22 103.18
C ARG A 263 -49.09 34.74 104.47
N GLY A 264 -50.04 35.68 104.27
CA GLY A 264 -50.86 36.27 105.36
C GLY A 264 -50.24 37.53 106.00
N PHE A 265 -49.08 37.96 105.55
CA PHE A 265 -48.46 39.17 106.07
C PHE A 265 -48.80 40.46 105.26
N ASP A 266 -49.09 40.33 103.98
CA ASP A 266 -49.46 41.45 103.10
C ASP A 266 -50.41 40.95 102.03
N SER A 267 -51.57 41.58 101.91
CA SER A 267 -52.62 41.17 100.91
C SER A 267 -52.22 41.36 99.50
N GLY A 268 -51.32 42.29 99.22
CA GLY A 268 -50.76 42.51 97.88
C GLY A 268 -49.82 41.36 97.51
N LEU A 269 -49.00 40.89 98.50
CA LEU A 269 -48.09 39.76 98.29
C LEU A 269 -48.87 38.43 98.18
N ASP A 270 -49.96 38.24 98.99
CA ASP A 270 -50.81 37.06 98.85
C ASP A 270 -51.38 36.91 97.46
N SER A 271 -51.83 38.01 96.85
CA SER A 271 -52.32 38.02 95.44
C SER A 271 -51.23 37.64 94.44
N LEU A 272 -50.00 37.99 94.66
CA LEU A 272 -48.82 37.60 93.86
C LEU A 272 -48.49 36.10 94.05
N ILE A 273 -48.61 35.57 95.28
CA ILE A 273 -48.40 34.17 95.63
C ILE A 273 -49.42 33.30 94.81
N ASP A 274 -50.72 33.67 94.94
CA ASP A 274 -51.78 32.94 94.23
C ASP A 274 -51.55 32.93 92.69
N ARG A 275 -51.03 34.05 92.19
CA ARG A 275 -50.69 34.16 90.77
C ARG A 275 -49.48 33.30 90.39
N VAL A 276 -48.45 33.18 91.20
CA VAL A 276 -47.31 32.29 90.93
C VAL A 276 -47.73 30.81 91.05
N GLU A 277 -48.61 30.47 91.98
CA GLU A 277 -49.17 29.11 92.09
C GLU A 277 -50.03 28.75 90.84
N SER A 278 -50.90 29.69 90.40
CA SER A 278 -51.68 29.50 89.20
C SER A 278 -50.83 29.30 87.91
N LEU A 279 -49.74 30.11 87.77
CA LEU A 279 -48.81 29.96 86.67
C LEU A 279 -48.06 28.62 86.69
N SER A 280 -47.81 28.08 87.93
CA SER A 280 -47.15 26.77 88.05
C SER A 280 -48.07 25.61 87.55
N LEU A 281 -49.36 25.68 87.88
CA LEU A 281 -50.33 24.73 87.39
C LEU A 281 -50.55 24.86 85.89
N GLU A 282 -50.64 26.10 85.36
CA GLU A 282 -50.76 26.32 83.92
C GLU A 282 -49.52 25.78 83.16
N LEU A 283 -48.31 25.94 83.70
CA LEU A 283 -47.11 25.37 83.12
C LEU A 283 -47.07 23.82 83.14
N GLU A 284 -47.56 23.21 84.20
CA GLU A 284 -47.68 21.77 84.31
C GLU A 284 -48.67 21.20 83.27
N ASP A 285 -49.81 21.82 83.11
CA ASP A 285 -50.81 21.45 82.10
C ASP A 285 -50.27 21.64 80.66
N ALA A 286 -49.61 22.77 80.40
CA ALA A 286 -48.99 23.05 79.08
C ALA A 286 -47.88 22.03 78.77
N GLY A 287 -47.03 21.69 79.76
CA GLY A 287 -46.02 20.66 79.60
C GLY A 287 -46.60 19.28 79.29
N ALA A 288 -47.70 18.92 80.00
CA ALA A 288 -48.39 17.64 79.77
C ALA A 288 -49.07 17.60 78.37
N ASP A 289 -49.66 18.74 77.94
CA ASP A 289 -50.23 18.85 76.63
C ASP A 289 -49.21 18.75 75.51
N LEU A 290 -48.06 19.38 75.67
CA LEU A 290 -46.96 19.27 74.70
C LEU A 290 -46.37 17.85 74.67
N ALA A 291 -46.26 17.18 75.84
CA ALA A 291 -45.83 15.79 75.90
C ALA A 291 -46.81 14.87 75.18
N ARG A 292 -48.13 15.04 75.41
CA ARG A 292 -49.19 14.27 74.72
C ARG A 292 -49.21 14.54 73.21
N TYR A 293 -49.00 15.80 72.81
CA TYR A 293 -48.89 16.17 71.39
C TYR A 293 -47.68 15.51 70.74
N ARG A 294 -46.49 15.55 71.34
CA ARG A 294 -45.26 14.89 70.89
C ARG A 294 -45.48 13.38 70.73
N ASP A 295 -46.04 12.74 71.75
CA ASP A 295 -46.25 11.25 71.74
C ASP A 295 -47.36 10.82 70.78
N GLY A 296 -48.23 11.75 70.33
CA GLY A 296 -49.26 11.54 69.30
C GLY A 296 -48.75 11.74 67.88
N ILE A 297 -47.55 12.26 67.68
CA ILE A 297 -46.95 12.40 66.35
C ILE A 297 -46.34 11.07 65.91
N GLU A 298 -46.87 10.48 64.85
CA GLU A 298 -46.29 9.29 64.18
C GLU A 298 -45.05 9.71 63.39
N ALA A 299 -43.91 9.88 64.06
CA ALA A 299 -42.61 10.09 63.41
C ALA A 299 -41.86 8.74 63.36
N ASP A 300 -41.35 8.41 62.17
CA ASP A 300 -40.55 7.21 61.93
C ASP A 300 -39.16 7.60 61.42
N PRO A 301 -38.18 7.79 62.29
CA PRO A 301 -36.80 8.21 61.92
C PRO A 301 -36.09 7.15 61.06
N ASP A 302 -36.34 5.86 61.30
CA ASP A 302 -35.72 4.77 60.57
C ASP A 302 -36.27 4.72 59.13
N ARG A 303 -37.57 4.95 58.99
CA ARG A 303 -38.20 5.07 57.66
C ARG A 303 -37.68 6.31 56.89
N LEU A 304 -37.51 7.45 57.57
CA LEU A 304 -36.95 8.66 56.95
C LEU A 304 -35.51 8.42 56.46
N THR A 305 -34.67 7.76 57.26
CA THR A 305 -33.31 7.40 56.85
C THR A 305 -33.32 6.48 55.63
N GLY A 306 -34.14 5.44 55.62
CA GLY A 306 -34.25 4.53 54.47
C GLY A 306 -34.74 5.21 53.19
N LEU A 307 -35.66 6.21 53.31
CA LEU A 307 -36.09 7.01 52.18
C LEU A 307 -34.98 7.90 51.62
N GLU A 308 -34.17 8.52 52.51
CA GLU A 308 -33.06 9.33 52.11
C GLU A 308 -31.97 8.52 51.38
N GLU A 309 -31.62 7.33 51.90
CA GLU A 309 -30.72 6.39 51.23
C GLU A 309 -31.22 5.96 49.84
N ARG A 310 -32.52 5.66 49.73
CA ARG A 310 -33.13 5.29 48.46
C ARG A 310 -33.13 6.43 47.46
N LEU A 311 -33.47 7.65 47.88
CA LEU A 311 -33.42 8.85 47.06
C LEU A 311 -31.97 9.18 46.59
N GLU A 312 -30.97 9.00 47.48
CA GLU A 312 -29.57 9.20 47.12
C GLU A 312 -29.11 8.20 46.05
N MET A 313 -29.59 6.94 46.11
CA MET A 313 -29.31 5.95 45.09
C MET A 313 -29.96 6.35 43.76
N ILE A 314 -31.23 6.79 43.77
CA ILE A 314 -31.93 7.29 42.58
C ILE A 314 -31.17 8.50 41.98
N ASP A 315 -30.80 9.48 42.80
CA ASP A 315 -30.04 10.64 42.37
C ASP A 315 -28.69 10.30 41.72
N ARG A 316 -28.04 9.25 42.20
CA ARG A 316 -26.79 8.75 41.62
C ARG A 316 -27.01 8.17 40.24
N LEU A 317 -28.03 7.34 40.06
CA LEU A 317 -28.36 6.74 38.77
C LEU A 317 -28.86 7.77 37.75
N GLU A 318 -29.68 8.74 38.18
CA GLU A 318 -30.14 9.84 37.32
C GLU A 318 -28.98 10.71 36.81
N ARG A 319 -28.05 11.08 37.68
CA ARG A 319 -26.84 11.84 37.28
C ARG A 319 -25.96 11.09 36.31
N LYS A 320 -25.94 9.75 36.41
CA LYS A 320 -25.09 8.92 35.56
C LYS A 320 -25.75 8.57 34.23
N HIS A 321 -27.07 8.36 34.21
CA HIS A 321 -27.76 7.72 33.08
C HIS A 321 -28.90 8.55 32.46
N GLY A 322 -29.07 9.84 32.80
CA GLY A 322 -29.97 10.67 32.01
C GLY A 322 -30.89 11.67 32.73
N GLY A 323 -30.74 11.95 34.02
CA GLY A 323 -31.39 13.07 34.70
C GLY A 323 -32.84 12.85 35.14
N SER A 324 -33.44 11.65 34.92
CA SER A 324 -34.74 11.24 35.46
C SER A 324 -34.86 9.74 35.50
N VAL A 325 -35.70 9.18 36.39
CA VAL A 325 -35.98 7.73 36.45
C VAL A 325 -36.44 7.18 35.09
N ALA A 326 -37.29 7.92 34.38
CA ALA A 326 -37.73 7.53 33.04
C ALA A 326 -36.58 7.44 32.04
N ALA A 327 -35.63 8.37 32.09
CA ALA A 327 -34.44 8.35 31.23
C ALA A 327 -33.49 7.18 31.58
N VAL A 328 -33.31 6.88 32.88
CA VAL A 328 -32.52 5.72 33.35
C VAL A 328 -33.13 4.41 32.83
N LEU A 329 -34.44 4.23 32.92
CA LEU A 329 -35.14 3.05 32.40
C LEU A 329 -35.06 2.96 30.86
N ALA A 330 -35.15 4.08 30.14
CA ALA A 330 -34.95 4.13 28.69
C ALA A 330 -33.52 3.75 28.30
N HIS A 331 -32.51 4.18 29.08
CA HIS A 331 -31.13 3.79 28.87
C HIS A 331 -30.92 2.27 29.07
N ALA A 332 -31.57 1.67 30.06
CA ALA A 332 -31.55 0.21 30.25
C ALA A 332 -32.09 -0.56 29.03
N GLU A 333 -33.17 -0.10 28.42
CA GLU A 333 -33.69 -0.69 27.18
C GLU A 333 -32.75 -0.51 26.00
N GLN A 334 -32.08 0.63 25.93
CA GLN A 334 -31.05 0.86 24.92
C GLN A 334 -29.86 -0.08 25.10
N CYS A 335 -29.38 -0.27 26.33
CA CYS A 335 -28.32 -1.24 26.64
C CYS A 335 -28.72 -2.66 26.23
N ARG A 336 -29.94 -3.11 26.52
CA ARG A 336 -30.43 -4.43 26.08
C ARG A 336 -30.42 -4.60 24.57
N SER A 337 -30.89 -3.57 23.86
CA SER A 337 -30.89 -3.57 22.39
C SER A 337 -29.49 -3.63 21.80
N GLU A 338 -28.53 -2.87 22.36
CA GLU A 338 -27.13 -2.86 21.91
C GLU A 338 -26.43 -4.18 22.24
N ILE A 339 -26.65 -4.77 23.41
CA ILE A 339 -26.14 -6.10 23.76
C ILE A 339 -26.61 -7.14 22.74
N ALA A 340 -27.92 -7.19 22.45
CA ALA A 340 -28.46 -8.12 21.48
C ALA A 340 -27.87 -7.93 20.07
N ARG A 341 -27.65 -6.68 19.64
CA ARG A 341 -27.02 -6.35 18.36
C ARG A 341 -25.57 -6.82 18.30
N LEU A 342 -24.83 -6.61 19.37
CA LEU A 342 -23.41 -6.97 19.45
C LEU A 342 -23.20 -8.51 19.55
N GLU A 343 -24.08 -9.24 20.19
CA GLU A 343 -24.00 -10.71 20.32
C GLU A 343 -24.21 -11.46 19.00
N HIS A 344 -24.91 -10.89 18.02
CA HIS A 344 -25.16 -11.53 16.72
C HIS A 344 -23.93 -11.54 15.78
N GLY A 345 -22.79 -10.92 16.12
CA GLY A 345 -21.59 -10.85 15.28
C GLY A 345 -20.67 -12.07 15.30
N GLU A 346 -20.80 -13.01 16.23
CA GLU A 346 -19.84 -14.13 16.44
C GLU A 346 -19.80 -15.15 15.30
N ASN A 347 -20.87 -15.35 14.55
CA ASN A 347 -20.92 -16.34 13.48
C ASN A 347 -20.02 -15.98 12.28
N ARG A 348 -19.88 -14.69 11.94
CA ARG A 348 -19.12 -14.27 10.76
C ARG A 348 -17.63 -14.51 10.88
N GLU A 349 -17.06 -14.31 12.06
CA GLU A 349 -15.62 -14.56 12.30
C GLU A 349 -15.27 -16.04 12.06
N GLN A 350 -16.12 -16.95 12.55
CA GLN A 350 -15.90 -18.38 12.37
C GLN A 350 -16.02 -18.81 10.90
N GLU A 351 -17.01 -18.28 10.18
CA GLU A 351 -17.16 -18.49 8.73
C GLU A 351 -15.92 -18.05 7.96
N VAL A 352 -15.39 -16.85 8.26
CA VAL A 352 -14.20 -16.32 7.59
C VAL A 352 -12.95 -17.16 7.94
N ARG A 353 -12.80 -17.62 9.16
CA ARG A 353 -11.70 -18.53 9.55
C ARG A 353 -11.76 -19.88 8.82
N GLU A 354 -12.96 -20.41 8.60
CA GLU A 354 -13.14 -21.65 7.82
C GLU A 354 -12.83 -21.41 6.34
N LEU A 355 -13.26 -20.27 5.79
CA LEU A 355 -12.94 -19.86 4.44
C LEU A 355 -11.42 -19.74 4.26
N ILE A 356 -10.70 -19.07 5.18
CA ILE A 356 -9.24 -18.93 5.13
C ILE A 356 -8.57 -20.30 5.09
N ARG A 357 -9.00 -21.27 5.91
CA ARG A 357 -8.44 -22.62 5.88
C ARG A 357 -8.62 -23.31 4.53
N GLY A 358 -9.80 -23.16 3.92
CA GLY A 358 -10.06 -23.68 2.57
C GLY A 358 -9.17 -23.02 1.50
N LEU A 359 -9.10 -21.70 1.52
CA LEU A 359 -8.28 -20.91 0.59
C LEU A 359 -6.77 -21.15 0.77
N GLU A 360 -6.31 -21.46 1.98
CA GLU A 360 -4.92 -21.81 2.25
C GLU A 360 -4.53 -23.13 1.57
N VAL A 361 -5.41 -24.12 1.60
CA VAL A 361 -5.20 -25.40 0.88
C VAL A 361 -5.15 -25.15 -0.62
N GLU A 362 -6.13 -24.41 -1.19
CA GLU A 362 -6.15 -24.10 -2.63
C GLU A 362 -4.92 -23.31 -3.07
N ARG A 363 -4.49 -22.33 -2.28
CA ARG A 363 -3.27 -21.55 -2.54
C ARG A 363 -2.03 -22.44 -2.51
N SER A 364 -1.94 -23.36 -1.55
CA SER A 364 -0.81 -24.28 -1.39
C SER A 364 -0.71 -25.26 -2.56
N GLU A 365 -1.85 -25.81 -3.02
CA GLU A 365 -1.91 -26.67 -4.20
C GLU A 365 -1.51 -25.90 -5.47
N ALA A 366 -2.08 -24.70 -5.66
CA ALA A 366 -1.74 -23.85 -6.80
C ALA A 366 -0.24 -23.44 -6.79
N ALA A 367 0.36 -23.18 -5.62
CA ALA A 367 1.78 -22.91 -5.46
C ALA A 367 2.63 -24.11 -5.87
N ALA A 368 2.27 -25.31 -5.43
CA ALA A 368 3.00 -26.53 -5.76
C ALA A 368 2.96 -26.83 -7.28
N GLU A 369 1.80 -26.67 -7.92
CA GLU A 369 1.67 -26.82 -9.37
C GLU A 369 2.47 -25.77 -10.15
N LEU A 370 2.46 -24.51 -9.68
CA LEU A 370 3.23 -23.41 -10.26
C LEU A 370 4.73 -23.69 -10.18
N SER A 371 5.23 -24.09 -9.01
CA SER A 371 6.64 -24.44 -8.77
C SER A 371 7.10 -25.64 -9.58
N ALA A 372 6.26 -26.66 -9.73
CA ALA A 372 6.57 -27.82 -10.59
C ALA A 372 6.72 -27.38 -12.05
N GLY A 373 5.78 -26.57 -12.56
CA GLY A 373 5.86 -26.06 -13.91
C GLY A 373 7.06 -25.15 -14.15
N ARG A 374 7.46 -24.34 -13.18
CA ARG A 374 8.67 -23.51 -13.23
C ARG A 374 9.93 -24.33 -13.32
N ARG A 375 10.06 -25.41 -12.53
CA ARG A 375 11.22 -26.31 -12.59
C ARG A 375 11.36 -26.95 -13.97
N GLU A 376 10.27 -27.42 -14.56
CA GLU A 376 10.28 -27.99 -15.91
C GLU A 376 10.66 -26.93 -16.97
N ALA A 377 10.07 -25.73 -16.87
CA ALA A 377 10.35 -24.63 -17.80
C ALA A 377 11.80 -24.13 -17.67
N ALA A 378 12.31 -24.00 -16.44
CA ALA A 378 13.67 -23.58 -16.16
C ALA A 378 14.71 -24.58 -16.73
N ALA A 379 14.50 -25.87 -16.48
CA ALA A 379 15.40 -26.91 -16.98
C ALA A 379 15.42 -26.94 -18.53
N ARG A 380 14.25 -26.85 -19.16
CA ARG A 380 14.13 -26.80 -20.63
C ARG A 380 14.79 -25.54 -21.20
N LEU A 381 14.47 -24.36 -20.67
CA LEU A 381 15.05 -23.08 -21.10
C LEU A 381 16.56 -23.07 -20.95
N ALA A 382 17.08 -23.52 -19.82
CA ALA A 382 18.52 -23.62 -19.57
C ALA A 382 19.23 -24.52 -20.59
N SER A 383 18.65 -25.70 -20.88
CA SER A 383 19.20 -26.64 -21.88
C SER A 383 19.18 -26.05 -23.30
N GLU A 384 18.07 -25.45 -23.71
CA GLU A 384 17.92 -24.85 -25.03
C GLU A 384 18.87 -23.67 -25.24
N VAL A 385 18.98 -22.78 -24.25
CA VAL A 385 19.90 -21.63 -24.29
C VAL A 385 21.36 -22.10 -24.31
N THR A 386 21.70 -23.10 -23.50
CA THR A 386 23.06 -23.69 -23.52
C THR A 386 23.41 -24.20 -24.92
N GLY A 387 22.50 -24.87 -25.62
CA GLY A 387 22.67 -25.27 -27.01
C GLY A 387 22.88 -24.11 -27.96
N ASP A 388 22.10 -23.03 -27.80
CA ASP A 388 22.24 -21.81 -28.62
C ASP A 388 23.59 -21.10 -28.40
N LEU A 389 24.14 -21.15 -27.17
CA LEU A 389 25.43 -20.52 -26.85
C LEU A 389 26.60 -21.14 -27.60
N GLU A 390 26.58 -22.45 -27.93
CA GLU A 390 27.60 -23.08 -28.75
C GLU A 390 27.73 -22.42 -30.13
N ALA A 391 26.58 -22.15 -30.77
CA ALA A 391 26.55 -21.47 -32.07
C ALA A 391 27.03 -20.00 -31.97
N LEU A 392 26.89 -19.38 -30.82
CA LEU A 392 27.31 -18.01 -30.55
C LEU A 392 28.77 -17.88 -30.06
N ALA A 393 29.60 -18.87 -30.34
CA ALA A 393 31.02 -18.97 -29.93
C ALA A 393 31.24 -18.89 -28.40
N MET A 394 30.35 -19.49 -27.67
CA MET A 394 30.49 -19.74 -26.25
C MET A 394 30.51 -21.25 -26.00
N ALA A 395 31.35 -21.97 -26.74
CA ALA A 395 31.48 -23.42 -26.64
C ALA A 395 31.90 -23.82 -25.22
N GLY A 396 31.08 -24.66 -24.59
CA GLY A 396 31.29 -25.11 -23.21
C GLY A 396 30.74 -24.16 -22.14
N ALA A 397 30.12 -23.06 -22.52
CA ALA A 397 29.33 -22.27 -21.58
C ALA A 397 28.06 -23.04 -21.20
N VAL A 398 27.70 -23.00 -19.93
CA VAL A 398 26.50 -23.65 -19.39
C VAL A 398 25.66 -22.65 -18.62
N LEU A 399 24.42 -22.52 -19.04
CA LEU A 399 23.40 -21.76 -18.30
C LEU A 399 22.65 -22.70 -17.36
N THR A 400 22.48 -22.30 -16.11
CA THR A 400 21.55 -22.92 -15.17
C THR A 400 20.59 -21.90 -14.61
N ILE A 401 19.42 -22.34 -14.20
CA ILE A 401 18.38 -21.45 -13.62
C ILE A 401 18.00 -22.02 -12.27
N ASP A 402 18.39 -21.33 -11.22
CA ASP A 402 18.07 -21.70 -9.87
C ASP A 402 16.74 -21.04 -9.44
N LEU A 403 15.85 -21.85 -8.86
CA LEU A 403 14.62 -21.39 -8.26
C LEU A 403 14.81 -21.38 -6.75
N VAL A 404 14.89 -20.19 -6.18
CA VAL A 404 15.19 -19.95 -4.76
C VAL A 404 13.91 -19.47 -4.07
N GLU A 405 13.53 -20.16 -3.00
CA GLU A 405 12.36 -19.75 -2.19
C GLU A 405 12.59 -18.38 -1.53
N HIS A 406 11.50 -17.64 -1.34
CA HIS A 406 11.53 -16.38 -0.61
C HIS A 406 11.62 -16.63 0.89
N ASP A 407 12.52 -15.93 1.57
CA ASP A 407 12.69 -16.02 3.02
C ASP A 407 11.43 -15.59 3.81
N ASP A 408 10.69 -14.65 3.26
CA ASP A 408 9.45 -14.10 3.84
C ASP A 408 8.19 -14.91 3.48
N GLY A 409 8.34 -16.06 2.85
CA GLY A 409 7.24 -16.91 2.40
C GLY A 409 6.65 -16.50 1.05
N PRO A 410 5.56 -17.18 0.61
CA PRO A 410 4.97 -17.00 -0.71
C PRO A 410 4.39 -15.61 -0.93
N GLY A 411 4.83 -14.96 -2.02
CA GLY A 411 4.33 -13.65 -2.45
C GLY A 411 3.25 -13.74 -3.56
N PRO A 412 2.81 -12.60 -4.11
CA PRO A 412 1.77 -12.55 -5.16
C PRO A 412 2.17 -13.24 -6.46
N ASN A 413 3.46 -13.47 -6.68
CA ASN A 413 3.99 -14.15 -7.87
C ASN A 413 4.50 -15.58 -7.60
N GLY A 414 4.19 -16.16 -6.45
CA GLY A 414 4.63 -17.51 -6.07
C GLY A 414 5.58 -17.52 -4.88
N ALA A 415 6.13 -18.71 -4.59
CA ALA A 415 7.02 -18.93 -3.47
C ALA A 415 8.51 -18.68 -3.82
N GLU A 416 8.85 -18.53 -5.12
CA GLU A 416 10.22 -18.58 -5.61
C GLU A 416 10.59 -17.33 -6.41
N ARG A 417 11.86 -17.01 -6.40
CA ARG A 417 12.55 -16.14 -7.36
C ARG A 417 13.43 -17.00 -8.27
N ALA A 418 13.61 -16.59 -9.51
CA ALA A 418 14.55 -17.20 -10.43
C ALA A 418 15.89 -16.45 -10.38
N GLU A 419 16.99 -17.18 -10.39
CA GLU A 419 18.34 -16.65 -10.55
C GLU A 419 19.06 -17.39 -11.68
N PHE A 420 19.42 -16.64 -12.73
CA PHE A 420 20.12 -17.20 -13.88
C PHE A 420 21.62 -17.20 -13.61
N MET A 421 22.21 -18.37 -13.69
CA MET A 421 23.62 -18.64 -13.41
C MET A 421 24.34 -19.04 -14.69
N LEU A 422 25.50 -18.49 -14.95
CA LEU A 422 26.32 -18.80 -16.11
C LEU A 422 27.71 -19.31 -15.69
N ALA A 423 28.08 -20.47 -16.16
CA ALA A 423 29.47 -20.92 -16.23
C ALA A 423 29.98 -20.62 -17.64
N PRO A 424 30.85 -19.62 -17.86
CA PRO A 424 31.23 -19.19 -19.20
C PRO A 424 32.17 -20.18 -19.91
N ASN A 425 32.92 -21.00 -19.17
CA ASN A 425 33.84 -21.99 -19.72
C ASN A 425 33.79 -23.29 -18.90
N PRO A 426 34.18 -24.44 -19.49
CA PRO A 426 34.24 -25.71 -18.76
C PRO A 426 35.18 -25.63 -17.55
N GLY A 427 34.70 -26.09 -16.39
CA GLY A 427 35.46 -26.10 -15.15
C GLY A 427 35.47 -24.78 -14.36
N MET A 428 34.79 -23.76 -14.83
CA MET A 428 34.49 -22.54 -14.05
C MET A 428 33.20 -22.70 -13.24
N ASP A 429 33.17 -22.08 -12.06
CA ASP A 429 31.98 -22.04 -11.26
C ASP A 429 30.89 -21.17 -11.92
N ALA A 430 29.65 -21.60 -11.80
CA ALA A 430 28.53 -20.81 -12.28
C ALA A 430 28.34 -19.56 -11.38
N MET A 431 28.25 -18.41 -12.01
CA MET A 431 28.03 -17.13 -11.34
C MET A 431 26.71 -16.49 -11.80
N PRO A 432 26.04 -15.69 -10.97
CA PRO A 432 24.88 -14.92 -11.40
C PRO A 432 25.17 -14.10 -12.65
N LEU A 433 24.25 -14.09 -13.61
CA LEU A 433 24.41 -13.31 -14.86
C LEU A 433 24.78 -11.84 -14.62
N ARG A 434 24.28 -11.27 -13.52
CA ARG A 434 24.60 -9.88 -13.12
C ARG A 434 26.09 -9.64 -12.82
N ASP A 435 26.82 -10.70 -12.45
CA ASP A 435 28.23 -10.63 -12.02
C ASP A 435 29.19 -11.07 -13.15
N THR A 436 28.65 -11.39 -14.33
CA THR A 436 29.42 -11.81 -15.50
C THR A 436 30.19 -10.62 -16.08
N ALA A 437 31.50 -10.75 -16.22
CA ALA A 437 32.43 -9.65 -16.43
C ALA A 437 32.48 -9.10 -17.88
N SER A 438 32.01 -9.83 -18.90
CA SER A 438 32.18 -9.47 -20.33
C SER A 438 30.86 -8.99 -20.95
N GLY A 439 30.80 -7.73 -21.39
CA GLY A 439 29.62 -7.15 -22.07
C GLY A 439 29.21 -7.94 -23.32
N GLY A 440 30.17 -8.38 -24.13
CA GLY A 440 29.89 -9.15 -25.35
C GLY A 440 29.35 -10.56 -25.07
N GLU A 441 29.89 -11.25 -24.06
CA GLU A 441 29.37 -12.57 -23.64
C GLU A 441 27.94 -12.45 -23.13
N LEU A 442 27.69 -11.47 -22.30
CA LEU A 442 26.37 -11.22 -21.76
C LEU A 442 25.36 -10.86 -22.87
N SER A 443 25.74 -10.03 -23.84
CA SER A 443 24.88 -9.70 -24.99
C SER A 443 24.53 -10.96 -25.82
N ARG A 444 25.45 -11.93 -25.96
CA ARG A 444 25.17 -13.19 -26.65
C ARG A 444 24.24 -14.12 -25.86
N VAL A 445 24.45 -14.22 -24.54
CA VAL A 445 23.50 -14.92 -23.66
C VAL A 445 22.11 -14.30 -23.77
N MET A 446 22.05 -12.97 -23.83
CA MET A 446 20.81 -12.25 -23.99
C MET A 446 20.13 -12.50 -25.33
N LEU A 447 20.92 -12.60 -26.41
CA LEU A 447 20.38 -12.98 -27.72
C LEU A 447 19.79 -14.40 -27.72
N ALA A 448 20.49 -15.35 -27.09
CA ALA A 448 19.97 -16.71 -26.94
C ALA A 448 18.65 -16.74 -26.15
N LEU A 449 18.60 -16.02 -25.03
CA LEU A 449 17.39 -15.88 -24.22
C LEU A 449 16.25 -15.17 -24.96
N ALA A 450 16.53 -14.07 -25.64
CA ALA A 450 15.55 -13.30 -26.41
C ALA A 450 14.91 -14.13 -27.53
N GLY A 451 15.66 -15.06 -28.12
CA GLY A 451 15.12 -15.99 -29.10
C GLY A 451 14.12 -17.02 -28.53
N ARG A 452 14.14 -17.22 -27.22
CA ARG A 452 13.26 -18.16 -26.50
C ARG A 452 12.15 -17.48 -25.73
N ASP A 453 12.22 -16.15 -25.59
CA ASP A 453 11.17 -15.36 -24.94
C ASP A 453 9.94 -15.30 -25.85
N THR A 454 8.87 -16.00 -25.48
CA THR A 454 7.58 -16.00 -26.17
C THR A 454 6.66 -14.87 -25.71
N GLY A 455 7.09 -14.09 -24.71
CA GLY A 455 6.36 -12.96 -24.16
C GLY A 455 6.16 -11.81 -25.15
N ASP A 456 6.04 -10.64 -24.69
CA ASP A 456 5.67 -9.39 -25.37
C ASP A 456 6.30 -9.22 -26.79
N ARG A 457 5.58 -9.68 -27.83
CA ARG A 457 6.05 -9.64 -29.23
C ARG A 457 6.11 -8.24 -29.80
N ASP A 458 5.39 -7.30 -29.22
CA ASP A 458 5.34 -5.89 -29.63
C ASP A 458 6.57 -5.09 -29.20
N ARG A 459 7.44 -5.72 -28.41
CA ARG A 459 8.61 -5.11 -27.83
C ARG A 459 9.76 -5.03 -28.81
N VAL A 460 10.37 -3.84 -28.88
CA VAL A 460 11.59 -3.61 -29.67
C VAL A 460 12.79 -4.13 -28.91
N LEU A 461 13.57 -5.02 -29.52
CA LEU A 461 14.82 -5.53 -28.95
C LEU A 461 16.01 -4.73 -29.52
N VAL A 462 16.83 -4.17 -28.65
CA VAL A 462 18.01 -3.40 -29.04
C VAL A 462 19.26 -4.08 -28.51
N PHE A 463 20.16 -4.49 -29.41
CA PHE A 463 21.43 -5.12 -29.09
C PHE A 463 22.59 -4.19 -29.39
N ASP A 464 23.39 -3.88 -28.36
CA ASP A 464 24.63 -3.12 -28.49
C ASP A 464 25.82 -4.02 -28.10
N GLU A 465 26.95 -3.85 -28.81
CA GLU A 465 28.20 -4.60 -28.56
C GLU A 465 28.08 -6.15 -28.63
N ILE A 466 27.05 -6.66 -29.31
CA ILE A 466 26.83 -8.10 -29.44
C ILE A 466 27.98 -8.80 -30.18
N ASP A 467 28.70 -8.05 -30.98
CA ASP A 467 29.83 -8.46 -31.80
C ASP A 467 31.21 -8.19 -31.14
N ALA A 468 31.24 -7.80 -29.87
CA ALA A 468 32.49 -7.58 -29.15
C ALA A 468 33.29 -8.88 -28.99
N GLY A 469 34.55 -8.86 -29.48
CA GLY A 469 35.48 -9.99 -29.36
C GLY A 469 35.22 -11.18 -30.28
N ILE A 470 34.36 -11.04 -31.30
CA ILE A 470 34.07 -12.09 -32.28
C ILE A 470 34.37 -11.66 -33.71
N GLY A 471 34.49 -12.61 -34.62
CA GLY A 471 34.71 -12.39 -36.05
C GLY A 471 34.47 -13.66 -36.87
N GLY A 472 34.61 -13.57 -38.17
CA GLY A 472 34.49 -14.72 -39.06
C GLY A 472 33.15 -15.48 -38.97
N ASN A 473 33.24 -16.79 -38.79
CA ASN A 473 32.06 -17.67 -38.75
C ASN A 473 31.14 -17.37 -37.56
N THR A 474 31.70 -16.97 -36.44
CA THR A 474 30.89 -16.58 -35.25
C THR A 474 30.04 -15.34 -35.51
N ALA A 475 30.60 -14.34 -36.19
CA ALA A 475 29.86 -13.15 -36.56
C ALA A 475 28.69 -13.49 -37.52
N ALA A 476 28.87 -14.46 -38.40
CA ALA A 476 27.79 -14.95 -39.27
C ALA A 476 26.68 -15.63 -38.46
N ALA A 477 27.05 -16.51 -37.52
CA ALA A 477 26.09 -17.19 -36.63
C ALA A 477 25.29 -16.20 -35.75
N VAL A 478 25.95 -15.17 -35.20
CA VAL A 478 25.27 -14.07 -34.48
C VAL A 478 24.29 -13.34 -35.40
N GLY A 479 24.69 -13.03 -36.63
CA GLY A 479 23.82 -12.40 -37.62
C GLY A 479 22.60 -13.25 -37.98
N GLU A 480 22.77 -14.57 -38.12
CA GLU A 480 21.68 -15.52 -38.33
C GLU A 480 20.72 -15.54 -37.16
N ARG A 481 21.23 -15.64 -35.95
CA ARG A 481 20.38 -15.65 -34.74
C ARG A 481 19.62 -14.35 -34.56
N LEU A 482 20.22 -13.20 -34.82
CA LEU A 482 19.53 -11.89 -34.84
C LEU A 482 18.39 -11.89 -35.88
N ASN A 483 18.63 -12.45 -37.08
CA ASN A 483 17.61 -12.51 -38.11
C ASN A 483 16.47 -13.47 -37.75
N GLU A 484 16.74 -14.61 -37.11
CA GLU A 484 15.73 -15.51 -36.58
C GLU A 484 14.83 -14.82 -35.54
N VAL A 485 15.43 -14.12 -34.60
CA VAL A 485 14.69 -13.34 -33.58
C VAL A 485 13.86 -12.24 -34.25
N ALA A 486 14.42 -11.61 -35.28
CA ALA A 486 13.77 -10.52 -36.02
C ALA A 486 12.60 -10.99 -36.91
N ALA A 487 12.45 -12.27 -37.20
CA ALA A 487 11.35 -12.77 -38.03
C ALA A 487 9.96 -12.43 -37.48
N ASN A 488 9.82 -12.33 -36.16
CA ASN A 488 8.54 -12.07 -35.49
C ASN A 488 8.53 -10.78 -34.65
N ARG A 489 9.63 -10.00 -34.66
CA ARG A 489 9.80 -8.81 -33.81
C ARG A 489 10.64 -7.76 -34.52
N GLN A 490 10.58 -6.54 -34.04
CA GLN A 490 11.53 -5.52 -34.42
C GLN A 490 12.80 -5.65 -33.60
N VAL A 491 13.93 -5.85 -34.28
CA VAL A 491 15.28 -5.91 -33.69
C VAL A 491 16.12 -4.77 -34.23
N ILE A 492 16.83 -4.06 -33.37
CA ILE A 492 17.81 -3.04 -33.70
C ILE A 492 19.18 -3.55 -33.21
N ALA A 493 20.12 -3.78 -34.10
CA ALA A 493 21.48 -4.23 -33.74
C ALA A 493 22.50 -3.15 -34.13
N ILE A 494 23.37 -2.79 -33.18
CA ILE A 494 24.48 -1.89 -33.40
C ILE A 494 25.73 -2.73 -33.58
N THR A 495 26.37 -2.66 -34.76
CA THR A 495 27.47 -3.57 -35.09
C THR A 495 28.60 -2.86 -35.84
N HIS A 496 29.79 -3.41 -35.78
CA HIS A 496 30.93 -3.04 -36.61
C HIS A 496 31.36 -4.17 -37.57
N LEU A 497 30.63 -5.32 -37.54
CA LEU A 497 30.95 -6.49 -38.36
C LEU A 497 30.07 -6.57 -39.62
N ALA A 498 30.73 -6.69 -40.78
CA ALA A 498 30.08 -6.83 -42.08
C ALA A 498 29.16 -8.04 -42.17
N GLN A 499 29.51 -9.17 -41.51
CA GLN A 499 28.74 -10.41 -41.45
C GLN A 499 27.38 -10.20 -40.81
N VAL A 500 27.30 -9.43 -39.73
CA VAL A 500 26.04 -9.09 -39.05
C VAL A 500 25.26 -8.08 -39.90
N ALA A 501 25.91 -7.03 -40.39
CA ALA A 501 25.29 -5.98 -41.21
C ALA A 501 24.70 -6.51 -42.52
N SER A 502 25.31 -7.55 -43.10
CA SER A 502 24.81 -8.16 -44.35
C SER A 502 23.44 -8.83 -44.19
N ARG A 503 23.05 -9.24 -42.94
CA ARG A 503 21.77 -9.90 -42.64
C ARG A 503 20.59 -8.92 -42.43
N ALA A 504 20.85 -7.61 -42.37
CA ALA A 504 19.86 -6.58 -42.05
C ALA A 504 18.70 -6.54 -43.05
N ASP A 505 17.46 -6.34 -42.58
CA ASP A 505 16.30 -5.94 -43.40
C ASP A 505 16.42 -4.45 -43.76
N HIS A 506 16.79 -3.64 -42.77
CA HIS A 506 17.01 -2.22 -42.91
C HIS A 506 18.40 -1.89 -42.41
N HIS A 507 19.20 -1.19 -43.24
CA HIS A 507 20.58 -0.83 -42.91
C HIS A 507 20.73 0.69 -42.82
N PHE A 508 21.25 1.17 -41.72
CA PHE A 508 21.50 2.58 -41.45
C PHE A 508 23.00 2.80 -41.19
N ALA A 509 23.59 3.81 -41.80
CA ALA A 509 24.95 4.21 -41.49
C ALA A 509 24.96 5.53 -40.71
N ILE A 510 25.86 5.61 -39.74
CA ILE A 510 26.15 6.83 -39.01
C ILE A 510 27.43 7.38 -39.57
N ASP A 511 27.33 8.50 -40.31
CA ASP A 511 28.45 9.21 -40.90
C ASP A 511 28.87 10.38 -39.99
N LYS A 512 30.19 10.51 -39.76
CA LYS A 512 30.78 11.59 -39.00
C LYS A 512 31.45 12.58 -39.96
N ASP A 513 30.93 13.80 -39.97
CA ASP A 513 31.65 14.90 -40.61
C ASP A 513 32.67 15.50 -39.63
N SER A 514 33.92 15.06 -39.78
CA SER A 514 35.04 15.52 -38.96
C SER A 514 35.59 16.91 -39.42
N ALA A 515 35.12 17.42 -40.57
CA ALA A 515 35.52 18.73 -41.08
C ALA A 515 34.66 19.87 -40.51
N ALA A 516 33.50 19.56 -39.97
CA ALA A 516 32.66 20.53 -39.26
C ALA A 516 33.20 20.83 -37.85
N GLU A 517 33.18 22.10 -37.43
CA GLU A 517 33.54 22.54 -36.06
C GLU A 517 32.30 23.13 -35.36
N PRO A 518 31.75 22.48 -34.34
CA PRO A 518 32.07 21.13 -33.81
C PRO A 518 31.68 20.01 -34.78
N ALA A 519 32.39 18.87 -34.76
CA ALA A 519 32.09 17.70 -35.58
C ALA A 519 30.62 17.30 -35.49
N THR A 520 30.03 16.91 -36.63
CA THR A 520 28.62 16.48 -36.70
C THR A 520 28.53 15.03 -37.08
N ALA A 521 27.44 14.38 -36.63
CA ALA A 521 27.10 13.05 -37.09
C ALA A 521 25.66 13.03 -37.64
N GLY A 522 25.47 12.37 -38.77
CA GLY A 522 24.16 12.15 -39.40
C GLY A 522 23.85 10.67 -39.51
N VAL A 523 22.55 10.32 -39.62
CA VAL A 523 22.08 8.97 -39.88
C VAL A 523 21.49 8.89 -41.27
N LYS A 524 21.95 7.91 -42.08
CA LYS A 524 21.47 7.68 -43.45
C LYS A 524 20.97 6.24 -43.60
N ALA A 525 19.75 6.08 -44.13
CA ALA A 525 19.29 4.77 -44.58
C ALA A 525 20.03 4.35 -45.85
N LEU A 526 20.56 3.12 -45.84
CA LEU A 526 21.34 2.57 -46.97
C LEU A 526 20.52 1.54 -47.74
N THR A 527 20.49 1.70 -49.04
CA THR A 527 19.82 0.77 -49.96
C THR A 527 20.70 0.44 -51.19
N GLY A 528 20.47 -0.69 -51.82
CA GLY A 528 21.15 -1.06 -53.10
C GLY A 528 22.68 -0.96 -53.01
N GLU A 529 23.28 -0.19 -53.89
CA GLU A 529 24.76 -0.02 -53.98
C GLU A 529 25.37 0.71 -52.76
N ASP A 530 24.65 1.64 -52.14
CA ASP A 530 25.12 2.32 -50.92
C ASP A 530 25.36 1.30 -49.78
N ARG A 531 24.49 0.33 -49.64
CA ARG A 531 24.61 -0.78 -48.69
C ARG A 531 25.82 -1.66 -48.98
N ILE A 532 26.04 -1.99 -50.27
CA ILE A 532 27.20 -2.78 -50.70
C ILE A 532 28.48 -2.02 -50.42
N ALA A 533 28.48 -0.71 -50.69
CA ALA A 533 29.64 0.15 -50.44
C ALA A 533 30.00 0.20 -48.94
N GLU A 534 29.01 0.28 -48.05
CA GLU A 534 29.23 0.28 -46.60
C GLU A 534 29.76 -1.07 -46.13
N ILE A 535 29.20 -2.18 -46.58
CA ILE A 535 29.68 -3.54 -46.23
C ILE A 535 31.11 -3.74 -46.73
N ARG A 536 31.44 -3.25 -47.94
CA ARG A 536 32.81 -3.27 -48.44
C ARG A 536 33.77 -2.44 -47.55
N ARG A 537 33.35 -1.25 -47.12
CA ARG A 537 34.10 -0.43 -46.17
C ARG A 537 34.36 -1.16 -44.87
N MET A 538 33.36 -1.86 -44.33
CA MET A 538 33.46 -2.65 -43.09
C MET A 538 34.39 -3.86 -43.23
N LEU A 539 34.55 -4.41 -44.44
CA LEU A 539 35.54 -5.48 -44.72
C LEU A 539 37.00 -4.96 -44.77
N GLY A 540 37.23 -3.69 -44.51
CA GLY A 540 38.58 -3.09 -44.47
C GLY A 540 39.20 -2.86 -45.82
N ALA A 541 38.45 -2.95 -46.94
CA ALA A 541 38.95 -2.69 -48.28
C ALA A 541 38.91 -1.19 -48.56
N GLY A 542 40.01 -0.50 -48.33
CA GLY A 542 40.23 0.88 -48.81
C GLY A 542 40.37 0.90 -50.33
N GLY A 543 39.47 1.61 -51.02
CA GLY A 543 39.49 1.75 -52.46
C GLY A 543 38.52 0.82 -53.23
N GLU A 544 38.50 0.95 -54.55
CA GLU A 544 37.65 0.15 -55.46
C GLU A 544 38.27 -1.25 -55.73
N SER A 545 38.29 -2.12 -54.72
CA SER A 545 38.66 -3.52 -54.92
C SER A 545 37.46 -4.32 -55.47
N GLU A 546 37.59 -4.83 -56.68
CA GLU A 546 36.54 -5.66 -57.33
C GLU A 546 36.27 -6.93 -56.54
N ALA A 547 37.30 -7.55 -55.95
CA ALA A 547 37.16 -8.75 -55.09
C ALA A 547 36.40 -8.43 -53.80
N ALA A 548 36.63 -7.30 -53.17
CA ALA A 548 35.89 -6.92 -51.94
C ALA A 548 34.44 -6.52 -52.24
N THR A 549 34.19 -5.94 -53.43
CA THR A 549 32.83 -5.64 -53.87
C THR A 549 32.06 -6.92 -54.22
N SER A 550 32.70 -7.90 -54.87
CA SER A 550 32.11 -9.23 -55.08
C SER A 550 31.76 -9.94 -53.79
N HIS A 551 32.68 -9.95 -52.84
CA HIS A 551 32.44 -10.55 -51.52
C HIS A 551 31.35 -9.81 -50.72
N ALA A 552 31.27 -8.50 -50.78
CA ALA A 552 30.17 -7.75 -50.14
C ALA A 552 28.79 -8.10 -50.77
N ARG A 553 28.75 -8.27 -52.10
CA ARG A 553 27.54 -8.70 -52.82
C ARG A 553 27.14 -10.15 -52.44
N GLU A 554 28.12 -11.07 -52.33
CA GLU A 554 27.87 -12.44 -51.87
C GLU A 554 27.31 -12.47 -50.46
N LEU A 555 27.85 -11.71 -49.53
CA LEU A 555 27.36 -11.61 -48.18
C LEU A 555 25.90 -11.10 -48.12
N VAL A 556 25.58 -10.09 -48.93
CA VAL A 556 24.21 -9.56 -48.99
C VAL A 556 23.25 -10.56 -49.65
N ALA A 557 23.73 -11.27 -50.68
CA ALA A 557 22.93 -12.28 -51.40
C ALA A 557 22.66 -13.56 -50.56
N SER A 558 23.60 -13.94 -49.67
CA SER A 558 23.51 -15.12 -48.81
C SER A 558 22.49 -14.97 -47.67
N ARG A 559 21.75 -13.89 -47.64
CA ARG A 559 20.69 -13.58 -46.67
C ARG A 559 19.46 -14.49 -46.79
N ARG A 560 19.25 -15.16 -47.94
CA ARG A 560 18.06 -16.01 -48.25
C ARG A 560 18.20 -17.43 -47.73
#